data_f9a8cc9815d081eccb1c4cbdaf649a29
#
_entry.id   f9a8cc9815d081eccb1c4cbdaf649a29
#
_cell.length_a   1.000
_cell.length_b   1.000
_cell.length_c   1.000
_cell.angle_alpha   90.00
_cell.angle_beta   90.00
_cell.angle_gamma   90.00
#
_symmetry.space_group_name_H-M   'P 1'
#
loop_
_entity.id
_entity.type
_entity.pdbx_description
1 polymer ?
#
loop_
_entity_poly.entity_id
_entity_poly.type
_entity_poly.pdbx_seq_one_letter_code
_entity_poly.pdbx_strand_id
1 'polypeptide(L)'
;MKNLTLRNIVKVCRGVYHGPEEALDREVDSIITDSRKAEAGALFVAIVGERVDAHKFIPDVMAKGALASVSERELKGADFPYIQVESSLQAVKDIAEFYLEQLQIPVVGITGSVG
;
A
#
# COMPACT_ATOMS: atom_id res chain seq x y z
N MET A 1 8.47 0.50 8.46
CA MET A 1 8.22 -0.95 8.36
C MET A 1 9.42 -1.61 7.70
N LYS A 2 10.15 -2.36 8.48
CA LYS A 2 11.39 -2.98 8.02
C LYS A 2 11.14 -3.96 6.88
N ASN A 3 11.95 -3.86 5.84
CA ASN A 3 11.86 -4.69 4.63
C ASN A 3 10.58 -4.49 3.81
N LEU A 4 9.77 -3.52 4.16
CA LEU A 4 8.55 -3.23 3.40
C LEU A 4 8.84 -2.08 2.43
N THR A 5 9.64 -2.38 1.41
CA THR A 5 9.98 -1.42 0.36
C THR A 5 8.91 -1.45 -0.73
N LEU A 6 8.86 -0.39 -1.53
CA LEU A 6 7.94 -0.37 -2.66
C LEU A 6 8.20 -1.54 -3.60
N ARG A 7 9.46 -1.89 -3.79
CA ARG A 7 9.83 -3.03 -4.64
C ARG A 7 9.19 -4.33 -4.14
N ASN A 8 9.25 -4.59 -2.84
CA ASN A 8 8.66 -5.78 -2.26
C ASN A 8 7.13 -5.74 -2.35
N ILE A 9 6.55 -4.56 -2.14
CA ILE A 9 5.11 -4.40 -2.24
C ILE A 9 4.61 -4.71 -3.65
N VAL A 10 5.31 -4.21 -4.67
CA VAL A 10 4.95 -4.49 -6.07
C VAL A 10 4.93 -5.99 -6.33
N LYS A 11 5.93 -6.69 -5.84
CA LYS A 11 6.02 -8.14 -6.02
C LYS A 11 4.90 -8.88 -5.29
N VAL A 12 4.63 -8.48 -4.06
CA VAL A 12 3.66 -9.15 -3.20
C VAL A 12 2.23 -8.99 -3.72
N CYS A 13 1.87 -7.79 -4.13
CA CYS A 13 0.52 -7.56 -4.63
C CYS A 13 0.39 -7.73 -6.14
N ARG A 14 1.49 -8.15 -6.80
CA ARG A 14 1.50 -8.40 -8.24
C ARG A 14 1.05 -7.20 -9.04
N GLY A 15 1.44 -6.03 -8.58
CA GLY A 15 1.07 -4.78 -9.22
C GLY A 15 2.05 -4.35 -10.28
N VAL A 16 1.67 -3.29 -10.99
CA VAL A 16 2.53 -2.63 -11.96
C VAL A 16 2.97 -1.30 -11.37
N TYR A 17 4.26 -1.13 -11.23
CA TYR A 17 4.81 0.09 -10.66
C TYR A 17 4.92 1.19 -11.72
N HIS A 18 4.46 2.39 -11.34
CA HIS A 18 4.61 3.59 -12.16
C HIS A 18 5.32 4.65 -11.31
N GLY A 19 6.50 5.06 -11.75
CA GLY A 19 7.27 6.07 -11.04
C GLY A 19 8.75 5.89 -11.23
N PRO A 20 9.57 6.68 -10.52
CA PRO A 20 11.03 6.58 -10.65
C PRO A 20 11.53 5.29 -10.00
N GLU A 21 12.49 4.66 -10.67
CA GLU A 21 13.06 3.40 -10.19
C GLU A 21 13.73 3.54 -8.84
N GLU A 22 14.34 4.68 -8.59
CA GLU A 22 15.05 4.94 -7.33
C GLU A 22 14.12 4.93 -6.10
N ALA A 23 12.84 5.19 -6.29
CA ALA A 23 11.89 5.15 -5.19
C ALA A 23 11.52 3.72 -4.78
N LEU A 24 11.80 2.74 -5.62
CA LEU A 24 11.46 1.34 -5.33
C LEU A 24 12.12 0.80 -4.07
N ASP A 25 13.28 1.32 -3.73
CA ASP A 25 14.03 0.84 -2.57
C ASP A 25 13.71 1.58 -1.28
N ARG A 26 12.77 2.53 -1.33
CA ARG A 26 12.35 3.25 -0.12
C ARG A 26 11.40 2.41 0.70
N GLU A 27 11.60 2.45 2.01
CA GLU A 27 10.73 1.72 2.94
C GLU A 27 9.48 2.53 3.24
N VAL A 28 8.36 1.81 3.34
CA VAL A 28 7.08 2.40 3.73
C VAL A 28 7.04 2.50 5.25
N ASP A 29 6.65 3.67 5.76
CA ASP A 29 6.54 3.89 7.20
C ASP A 29 5.20 3.43 7.76
N SER A 30 4.16 3.54 6.97
CA SER A 30 2.83 3.10 7.38
C SER A 30 1.97 2.79 6.15
N ILE A 31 0.92 2.02 6.36
CA ILE A 31 -0.06 1.71 5.31
C ILE A 31 -1.39 2.26 5.77
N ILE A 32 -2.00 3.11 4.96
CA ILE A 32 -3.25 3.76 5.30
C ILE A 32 -4.29 3.54 4.20
N THR A 33 -5.54 3.45 4.60
CA THR A 33 -6.67 3.39 3.68
C THR A 33 -7.58 4.61 3.82
N ASP A 34 -7.32 5.44 4.82
CA ASP A 34 -8.10 6.64 5.11
C ASP A 34 -7.25 7.86 4.75
N SER A 35 -7.74 8.67 3.79
CA SER A 35 -7.02 9.85 3.33
C SER A 35 -6.76 10.87 4.44
N ARG A 36 -7.58 10.86 5.49
CA ARG A 36 -7.41 11.78 6.61
C ARG A 36 -6.19 11.45 7.46
N LYS A 37 -5.67 10.24 7.32
CA LYS A 37 -4.48 9.78 8.06
C LYS A 37 -3.20 9.92 7.25
N ALA A 38 -3.24 10.62 6.14
CA ALA A 38 -2.08 10.80 5.28
C ALA A 38 -0.93 11.45 6.05
N GLU A 39 0.24 10.86 5.91
CA GLU A 39 1.45 11.36 6.58
C GLU A 39 2.68 11.04 5.73
N ALA A 40 3.81 11.65 6.08
CA ALA A 40 5.03 11.42 5.34
C ALA A 40 5.44 9.95 5.40
N GLY A 41 5.82 9.39 4.26
CA GLY A 41 6.28 8.01 4.19
C GLY A 41 5.18 6.96 4.14
N ALA A 42 3.91 7.36 4.14
CA ALA A 42 2.79 6.42 4.12
C ALA A 42 2.55 5.86 2.72
N LEU A 43 2.07 4.63 2.68
CA LEU A 43 1.52 4.05 1.46
C LEU A 43 0.00 4.13 1.56
N PHE A 44 -0.61 4.88 0.67
CA PHE A 44 -2.06 5.01 0.65
C PHE A 44 -2.66 3.96 -0.29
N VAL A 45 -3.58 3.16 0.21
CA VAL A 45 -4.28 2.17 -0.61
C VAL A 45 -5.69 2.70 -0.90
N ALA A 46 -5.93 3.05 -2.17
CA ALA A 46 -7.21 3.59 -2.59
C ALA A 46 -8.21 2.46 -2.78
N ILE A 47 -9.24 2.45 -1.95
CA ILE A 47 -10.27 1.41 -1.98
C ILE A 47 -11.57 2.00 -2.52
N VAL A 48 -12.24 1.28 -3.40
CA VAL A 48 -13.55 1.67 -3.90
C VAL A 48 -14.60 1.20 -2.91
N GLY A 49 -15.27 2.15 -2.28
CA GLY A 49 -16.35 1.85 -1.35
C GLY A 49 -17.71 2.01 -2.02
N GLU A 50 -18.77 1.70 -1.28
CA GLU A 50 -20.13 1.83 -1.81
C GLU A 50 -20.51 3.26 -2.14
N ARG A 51 -20.08 4.20 -1.31
CA ARG A 51 -20.47 5.61 -1.47
C ARG A 51 -19.34 6.49 -1.95
N VAL A 52 -18.10 6.10 -1.68
CA VAL A 52 -16.94 6.90 -1.95
C VAL A 52 -15.87 6.06 -2.61
N ASP A 53 -15.31 6.60 -3.68
CA ASP A 53 -14.17 6.00 -4.34
C ASP A 53 -12.93 6.76 -3.87
N ALA A 54 -12.10 6.09 -3.09
CA ALA A 54 -10.94 6.72 -2.47
C ALA A 54 -9.89 7.15 -3.50
N HIS A 55 -9.98 6.71 -4.74
CA HIS A 55 -9.05 7.13 -5.79
C HIS A 55 -9.04 8.65 -5.97
N LYS A 56 -10.16 9.31 -5.71
CA LYS A 56 -10.24 10.77 -5.84
C LYS A 56 -9.37 11.51 -4.83
N PHE A 57 -8.98 10.85 -3.75
CA PHE A 57 -8.15 11.45 -2.71
C PHE A 57 -6.66 11.28 -2.93
N ILE A 58 -6.26 10.49 -3.93
CA ILE A 58 -4.85 10.20 -4.17
C ILE A 58 -4.01 11.47 -4.32
N PRO A 59 -4.41 12.46 -5.14
CA PRO A 59 -3.59 13.68 -5.26
C PRO A 59 -3.41 14.40 -3.93
N ASP A 60 -4.46 14.50 -3.12
CA ASP A 60 -4.38 15.17 -1.82
C ASP A 60 -3.46 14.44 -0.87
N VAL A 61 -3.56 13.10 -0.84
CA VAL A 61 -2.72 12.28 0.02
C VAL A 61 -1.26 12.41 -0.36
N MET A 62 -0.98 12.40 -1.66
CA MET A 62 0.40 12.57 -2.13
C MET A 62 0.94 13.96 -1.81
N ALA A 63 0.08 14.98 -1.86
CA ALA A 63 0.47 16.34 -1.50
C ALA A 63 0.82 16.47 -0.01
N LYS A 64 0.29 15.59 0.82
CA LYS A 64 0.60 15.55 2.26
C LYS A 64 1.89 14.80 2.59
N GLY A 65 2.56 14.28 1.59
CA GLY A 65 3.86 13.66 1.79
C GLY A 65 3.88 12.14 1.74
N ALA A 66 2.79 11.50 1.37
CA ALA A 66 2.77 10.05 1.24
C ALA A 66 3.84 9.58 0.27
N LEU A 67 4.40 8.42 0.52
CA LEU A 67 5.47 7.87 -0.31
C LEU A 67 4.95 7.41 -1.66
N ALA A 68 3.82 6.73 -1.68
CA ALA A 68 3.21 6.22 -2.90
C ALA A 68 1.75 5.87 -2.65
N SER A 69 1.03 5.57 -3.71
CA SER A 69 -0.36 5.12 -3.62
C SER A 69 -0.55 3.80 -4.36
N VAL A 70 -1.51 3.00 -3.90
CA VAL A 70 -1.95 1.81 -4.61
C VAL A 70 -3.28 2.15 -5.27
N SER A 71 -3.38 1.93 -6.58
CA SER A 71 -4.53 2.30 -7.38
C SER A 71 -5.03 1.12 -8.19
N GLU A 72 -6.35 1.03 -8.37
CA GLU A 72 -6.93 0.04 -9.29
C GLU A 72 -6.99 0.57 -10.71
N ARG A 73 -6.58 1.81 -10.92
CA ARG A 73 -6.65 2.48 -12.22
C ARG A 73 -5.29 3.03 -12.60
N GLU A 74 -5.08 3.16 -13.90
CA GLU A 74 -3.93 3.90 -14.40
C GLU A 74 -4.17 5.39 -14.14
N LEU A 75 -3.20 6.04 -13.49
CA LEU A 75 -3.29 7.45 -13.14
C LEU A 75 -2.51 8.27 -14.17
N LYS A 76 -3.19 8.65 -15.23
CA LYS A 76 -2.55 9.41 -16.31
C LYS A 76 -2.09 10.76 -15.81
N GLY A 77 -0.88 11.15 -16.18
CA GLY A 77 -0.32 12.42 -15.77
C GLY A 77 0.12 12.50 -14.33
N ALA A 78 0.16 11.38 -13.63
CA ALA A 78 0.61 11.35 -12.24
C ALA A 78 2.08 11.72 -12.16
N ASP A 79 2.42 12.65 -11.26
CA ASP A 79 3.79 13.06 -11.02
C ASP A 79 4.33 12.47 -9.72
N PHE A 80 3.75 11.37 -9.28
CA PHE A 80 4.13 10.69 -8.05
C PHE A 80 4.15 9.17 -8.28
N PRO A 81 4.87 8.42 -7.44
CA PRO A 81 4.90 6.96 -7.58
C PRO A 81 3.55 6.34 -7.21
N TYR A 82 3.13 5.34 -7.98
CA TYR A 82 1.97 4.55 -7.59
C TYR A 82 2.08 3.13 -8.13
N ILE A 83 1.32 2.22 -7.53
CA ILE A 83 1.30 0.81 -7.91
C ILE A 83 -0.11 0.50 -8.37
N GLN A 84 -0.23 0.02 -9.61
CA GLN A 84 -1.52 -0.35 -10.17
C GLN A 84 -1.78 -1.83 -9.91
N VAL A 85 -2.94 -2.13 -9.33
CA VAL A 85 -3.33 -3.50 -8.96
C VAL A 85 -4.74 -3.79 -9.46
N GLU A 86 -5.09 -5.06 -9.51
CA GLU A 86 -6.45 -5.46 -9.90
C GLU A 86 -7.45 -5.19 -8.78
N SER A 87 -7.05 -5.43 -7.53
CA SER A 87 -7.91 -5.22 -6.36
C SER A 87 -7.10 -4.62 -5.22
N SER A 88 -7.51 -3.44 -4.79
CA SER A 88 -6.87 -2.79 -3.66
C SER A 88 -7.09 -3.55 -2.36
N LEU A 89 -8.27 -4.15 -2.18
CA LEU A 89 -8.54 -4.96 -0.99
C LEU A 89 -7.63 -6.17 -0.93
N GLN A 90 -7.44 -6.84 -2.06
CA GLN A 90 -6.53 -7.98 -2.11
C GLN A 90 -5.09 -7.53 -1.87
N ALA A 91 -4.71 -6.39 -2.39
CA ALA A 91 -3.37 -5.84 -2.17
C ALA A 91 -3.10 -5.62 -0.69
N VAL A 92 -4.07 -5.07 0.05
CA VAL A 92 -3.91 -4.86 1.49
C VAL A 92 -3.68 -6.19 2.20
N LYS A 93 -4.44 -7.21 1.84
CA LYS A 93 -4.29 -8.54 2.45
C LYS A 93 -2.92 -9.14 2.14
N ASP A 94 -2.48 -9.03 0.90
CA ASP A 94 -1.18 -9.56 0.48
C ASP A 94 -0.04 -8.86 1.21
N ILE A 95 -0.11 -7.55 1.34
CA ILE A 95 0.91 -6.77 2.03
C ILE A 95 0.94 -7.12 3.52
N ALA A 96 -0.22 -7.20 4.15
CA ALA A 96 -0.30 -7.54 5.57
C ALA A 96 0.27 -8.92 5.84
N GLU A 97 -0.07 -9.88 5.01
CA GLU A 97 0.44 -11.24 5.14
C GLU A 97 1.96 -11.30 5.00
N PHE A 98 2.49 -10.60 3.99
CA PHE A 98 3.93 -10.50 3.79
C PHE A 98 4.62 -9.90 5.01
N TYR A 99 4.05 -8.82 5.55
CA TYR A 99 4.65 -8.13 6.68
C TYR A 99 4.68 -9.02 7.92
N LEU A 100 3.61 -9.74 8.18
CA LEU A 100 3.55 -10.67 9.32
C LEU A 100 4.58 -11.79 9.19
N GLU A 101 4.78 -12.30 7.98
CA GLU A 101 5.82 -13.30 7.73
C GLU A 101 7.21 -12.76 8.03
N GLN A 102 7.46 -11.51 7.65
CA GLN A 102 8.76 -10.87 7.90
C GLN A 102 9.04 -10.73 9.39
N LEU A 103 8.02 -10.49 10.19
CA LEU A 103 8.17 -10.35 11.61
C LEU A 103 8.34 -11.68 12.34
N GLN A 104 8.03 -12.77 11.66
CA GLN A 104 8.11 -14.11 12.24
C GLN A 104 7.32 -14.21 13.54
N ILE A 105 6.17 -13.55 13.59
CA ILE A 105 5.29 -13.60 14.75
C ILE A 105 4.69 -15.00 14.85
N PRO A 106 4.71 -15.62 16.05
CA PRO A 106 4.16 -16.97 16.21
C PRO A 106 2.64 -16.95 16.20
N VAL A 107 2.09 -16.82 15.01
CA VAL A 107 0.65 -16.74 14.79
C VAL A 107 -0.06 -18.00 15.27
N VAL A 108 0.67 -19.12 15.22
CA VAL A 108 0.11 -20.40 15.63
C VAL A 108 -0.42 -20.37 17.06
N GLY A 109 0.31 -19.70 17.93
CA GLY A 109 -0.12 -19.60 19.32
C GLY A 109 -1.46 -18.88 19.44
N ILE A 110 -1.68 -17.91 18.61
CA ILE A 110 -2.91 -17.15 18.62
C ILE A 110 -4.06 -17.99 18.10
N THR A 111 -3.85 -18.64 16.98
CA THR A 111 -4.90 -19.44 16.36
C THR A 111 -5.24 -20.65 17.23
N GLY A 112 -4.23 -21.24 17.81
CA GLY A 112 -4.46 -22.39 18.67
C GLY A 112 -5.34 -22.04 19.87
N SER A 113 -5.13 -20.89 20.43
CA SER A 113 -5.90 -20.47 21.57
C SER A 113 -7.32 -20.11 21.19
N VAL A 114 -7.52 -19.62 20.02
CA VAL A 114 -8.83 -19.29 19.55
C VAL A 114 -9.61 -20.52 19.15
N GLY A 115 -8.86 -21.49 18.91
CA GLY A 115 -9.38 -22.83 18.48
C GLY A 115 -10.62 -22.79 18.60
#